data_5dba668552f5b3fdd0e07b4328b00958
#
_entry.id   5dba668552f5b3fdd0e07b4328b00958
#
_cell.length_a   1.000
_cell.length_b   1.000
_cell.length_c   1.000
_cell.angle_alpha   90.00
_cell.angle_beta   90.00
_cell.angle_gamma   90.00
#
_symmetry.space_group_name_H-M   'P 1'
#
loop_
_entity.id
_entity.type
_entity.pdbx_description
1 polymer ?
#
loop_
_entity_poly.entity_id
_entity_poly.type
_entity_poly.pdbx_seq_one_letter_code
_entity_poly.pdbx_strand_id
1 'polypeptide(L)'
;MKKKDIINFVILIIVIAYAAYSYYNKTYDYNETEFLMDTIVNIKVEIKSKDAEKVVSNTFDLMRELENKLSCYQTASEISKFNADEIESLKLDEDLKDIFAISSKLYSESDSLYDITIGRLADLWDFENEVIPSEDKILESIEMVGFDRLEFTDEIVRKPAGMKLNLGSLAKGYIIDKAVDFLKLNGIESGFVNAGGDIRIFGQKKPLKIGIQHPRSERGELSGTLSVTNFSVVTSGDYERFFIKDGIRYHHILNPKTGYPADTAVSVTVISKQAVLADAYSTALFLLNPQQAINLANEIAEIDAIVFYLENNEIKSLQTENMKQYMN
;
A
#
# COMPACT_ATOMS: atom_id res chain seq x y z
N MET A 1 -53.10 -41.32 5.03
CA MET A 1 -51.90 -41.08 5.86
C MET A 1 -52.32 -40.56 7.24
N LYS A 2 -51.80 -41.13 8.31
CA LYS A 2 -52.08 -40.64 9.66
C LYS A 2 -51.43 -39.26 9.84
N LYS A 3 -52.03 -38.35 10.59
CA LYS A 3 -51.52 -37.00 10.82
C LYS A 3 -50.02 -36.97 11.23
N LYS A 4 -49.57 -38.01 11.94
CA LYS A 4 -48.17 -38.24 12.33
C LYS A 4 -47.23 -38.48 11.13
N ASP A 5 -47.70 -39.19 10.09
CA ASP A 5 -46.92 -39.49 8.87
C ASP A 5 -46.72 -38.24 8.03
N ILE A 6 -47.71 -37.35 7.99
CA ILE A 6 -47.59 -36.04 7.29
C ILE A 6 -46.59 -35.16 7.99
N ILE A 7 -46.62 -35.11 9.35
CA ILE A 7 -45.66 -34.32 10.14
C ILE A 7 -44.23 -34.84 9.90
N ASN A 8 -44.01 -36.15 9.97
CA ASN A 8 -42.69 -36.74 9.74
C ASN A 8 -42.15 -36.46 8.32
N PHE A 9 -43.05 -36.49 7.31
CA PHE A 9 -42.69 -36.17 5.92
C PHE A 9 -42.29 -34.70 5.75
N VAL A 10 -43.02 -33.78 6.38
CA VAL A 10 -42.66 -32.35 6.36
C VAL A 10 -41.31 -32.09 7.04
N ILE A 11 -41.06 -32.73 8.21
CA ILE A 11 -39.78 -32.63 8.90
C ILE A 11 -38.64 -33.15 8.01
N LEU A 12 -38.83 -34.29 7.32
CA LEU A 12 -37.83 -34.83 6.40
C LEU A 12 -37.49 -33.86 5.28
N ILE A 13 -38.53 -33.22 4.66
CA ILE A 13 -38.32 -32.21 3.60
C ILE A 13 -37.51 -31.02 4.16
N ILE A 14 -37.81 -30.51 5.37
CA ILE A 14 -37.11 -29.41 5.96
C ILE A 14 -35.62 -29.80 6.23
N VAL A 15 -35.38 -31.00 6.73
CA VAL A 15 -34.02 -31.49 6.97
C VAL A 15 -33.22 -31.61 5.67
N ILE A 16 -33.84 -32.18 4.61
CA ILE A 16 -33.23 -32.30 3.28
C ILE A 16 -32.92 -30.90 2.71
N ALA A 17 -33.90 -29.98 2.78
CA ALA A 17 -33.75 -28.61 2.30
C ALA A 17 -32.63 -27.88 3.08
N TYR A 18 -32.57 -28.03 4.38
CA TYR A 18 -31.50 -27.46 5.23
C TYR A 18 -30.14 -28.07 4.91
N ALA A 19 -30.05 -29.39 4.73
CA ALA A 19 -28.81 -30.06 4.36
C ALA A 19 -28.31 -29.62 2.98
N ALA A 20 -29.22 -29.52 1.99
CA ALA A 20 -28.91 -29.00 0.68
C ALA A 20 -28.43 -27.51 0.77
N TYR A 21 -29.18 -26.68 1.48
CA TYR A 21 -28.80 -25.27 1.73
C TYR A 21 -27.39 -25.17 2.37
N SER A 22 -27.14 -25.95 3.42
CA SER A 22 -25.84 -26.01 4.10
C SER A 22 -24.72 -26.47 3.19
N TYR A 23 -24.98 -27.48 2.34
CA TYR A 23 -24.01 -27.99 1.37
C TYR A 23 -23.65 -26.97 0.30
N TYR A 24 -24.66 -26.31 -0.29
CA TYR A 24 -24.45 -25.30 -1.33
C TYR A 24 -23.84 -23.97 -0.82
N ASN A 25 -24.01 -23.67 0.48
CA ASN A 25 -23.44 -22.47 1.11
C ASN A 25 -22.16 -22.72 1.90
N LYS A 26 -21.61 -23.94 1.81
CA LYS A 26 -20.33 -24.24 2.49
C LYS A 26 -19.22 -23.46 1.82
N THR A 27 -18.49 -22.67 2.61
CA THR A 27 -17.26 -21.97 2.20
C THR A 27 -16.02 -22.70 2.67
N TYR A 28 -14.92 -22.49 1.98
CA TYR A 28 -13.60 -23.01 2.31
C TYR A 28 -12.61 -21.88 2.26
N ASP A 29 -11.66 -21.89 3.19
CA ASP A 29 -10.51 -20.98 3.11
C ASP A 29 -9.58 -21.47 1.98
N TYR A 30 -9.22 -20.55 1.09
CA TYR A 30 -8.16 -20.75 0.10
C TYR A 30 -7.07 -19.70 0.31
N ASN A 31 -5.83 -20.13 0.24
CA ASN A 31 -4.67 -19.29 0.51
C ASN A 31 -3.57 -19.60 -0.51
N GLU A 32 -3.09 -18.57 -1.20
CA GLU A 32 -2.00 -18.68 -2.16
C GLU A 32 -0.98 -17.57 -1.88
N THR A 33 0.30 -17.88 -2.11
CA THR A 33 1.41 -16.97 -1.80
C THR A 33 2.40 -16.99 -2.94
N GLU A 34 2.79 -15.81 -3.42
CA GLU A 34 3.79 -15.62 -4.46
C GLU A 34 4.79 -14.53 -4.07
N PHE A 35 5.96 -14.53 -4.72
CA PHE A 35 6.91 -13.41 -4.65
C PHE A 35 6.65 -12.44 -5.78
N LEU A 36 6.27 -11.21 -5.45
CA LEU A 36 5.86 -10.17 -6.40
C LEU A 36 6.10 -8.80 -5.76
N MET A 37 6.38 -7.77 -6.55
CA MET A 37 6.64 -6.40 -6.05
C MET A 37 7.75 -6.37 -5.00
N ASP A 38 8.79 -7.17 -5.21
CA ASP A 38 9.95 -7.31 -4.32
C ASP A 38 9.60 -7.77 -2.89
N THR A 39 8.46 -8.45 -2.73
CA THR A 39 7.99 -8.93 -1.43
C THR A 39 7.18 -10.22 -1.55
N ILE A 40 6.78 -10.77 -0.39
CA ILE A 40 5.85 -11.90 -0.31
C ILE A 40 4.42 -11.35 -0.37
N VAL A 41 3.67 -11.76 -1.41
CA VAL A 41 2.25 -11.45 -1.56
C VAL A 41 1.43 -12.66 -1.19
N ASN A 42 0.49 -12.47 -0.27
CA ASN A 42 -0.42 -13.49 0.20
C ASN A 42 -1.87 -13.09 -0.09
N ILE A 43 -2.61 -13.93 -0.79
CA ILE A 43 -4.05 -13.78 -1.03
C ILE A 43 -4.77 -14.89 -0.26
N LYS A 44 -5.57 -14.50 0.74
CA LYS A 44 -6.45 -15.42 1.46
C LYS A 44 -7.91 -15.02 1.24
N VAL A 45 -8.72 -15.99 0.79
CA VAL A 45 -10.13 -15.76 0.44
C VAL A 45 -11.01 -16.91 0.94
N GLU A 46 -12.29 -16.60 1.18
CA GLU A 46 -13.33 -17.62 1.38
C GLU A 46 -13.96 -17.94 0.02
N ILE A 47 -13.91 -19.22 -0.38
CA ILE A 47 -14.44 -19.69 -1.66
C ILE A 47 -15.57 -20.69 -1.49
N LYS A 48 -16.51 -20.73 -2.44
CA LYS A 48 -17.62 -21.70 -2.49
C LYS A 48 -17.35 -22.85 -3.46
N SER A 49 -16.41 -22.70 -4.36
CA SER A 49 -16.10 -23.67 -5.41
C SER A 49 -14.59 -23.65 -5.71
N LYS A 50 -14.09 -24.78 -6.22
CA LYS A 50 -12.69 -24.89 -6.67
C LYS A 50 -12.37 -24.02 -7.89
N ASP A 51 -13.36 -23.64 -8.68
CA ASP A 51 -13.14 -22.71 -9.81
C ASP A 51 -12.63 -21.35 -9.35
N ALA A 52 -12.90 -20.97 -8.09
CA ALA A 52 -12.38 -19.75 -7.49
C ALA A 52 -10.83 -19.76 -7.27
N GLU A 53 -10.20 -20.94 -7.21
CA GLU A 53 -8.73 -21.05 -7.19
C GLU A 53 -8.12 -20.41 -8.45
N LYS A 54 -8.76 -20.64 -9.61
CA LYS A 54 -8.35 -20.00 -10.86
C LYS A 54 -8.50 -18.47 -10.83
N VAL A 55 -9.50 -17.96 -10.12
CA VAL A 55 -9.68 -16.51 -9.97
C VAL A 55 -8.50 -15.93 -9.19
N VAL A 56 -8.03 -16.59 -8.13
CA VAL A 56 -6.85 -16.15 -7.36
C VAL A 56 -5.58 -16.18 -8.21
N SER A 57 -5.35 -17.26 -8.98
CA SER A 57 -4.22 -17.33 -9.91
C SER A 57 -4.26 -16.21 -10.96
N ASN A 58 -5.42 -15.95 -11.58
CA ASN A 58 -5.58 -14.82 -12.52
C ASN A 58 -5.38 -13.46 -11.82
N THR A 59 -5.65 -13.36 -10.52
CA THR A 59 -5.38 -12.14 -9.75
C THR A 59 -3.88 -11.89 -9.63
N PHE A 60 -3.08 -12.92 -9.39
CA PHE A 60 -1.62 -12.80 -9.43
C PHE A 60 -1.10 -12.41 -10.82
N ASP A 61 -1.70 -12.93 -11.89
CA ASP A 61 -1.34 -12.52 -13.26
C ASP A 61 -1.62 -11.02 -13.49
N LEU A 62 -2.78 -10.52 -13.07
CA LEU A 62 -3.11 -9.08 -13.10
C LEU A 62 -2.10 -8.24 -12.28
N MET A 63 -1.76 -8.70 -11.08
CA MET A 63 -0.77 -8.00 -10.24
C MET A 63 0.59 -7.91 -10.93
N ARG A 64 1.05 -8.99 -11.62
CA ARG A 64 2.30 -8.98 -12.43
C ARG A 64 2.21 -8.02 -13.62
N GLU A 65 1.07 -7.95 -14.30
CA GLU A 65 0.88 -6.99 -15.39
C GLU A 65 1.03 -5.56 -14.89
N LEU A 66 0.39 -5.23 -13.77
CA LEU A 66 0.47 -3.89 -13.17
C LEU A 66 1.88 -3.59 -12.63
N GLU A 67 2.56 -4.56 -12.03
CA GLU A 67 3.96 -4.39 -11.64
C GLU A 67 4.86 -4.12 -12.87
N ASN A 68 4.71 -4.90 -13.94
CA ASN A 68 5.43 -4.69 -15.20
C ASN A 68 5.14 -3.34 -15.85
N LYS A 69 4.02 -2.71 -15.52
CA LYS A 69 3.68 -1.37 -15.99
C LYS A 69 4.28 -0.28 -15.11
N LEU A 70 4.12 -0.39 -13.79
CA LEU A 70 4.36 0.66 -12.80
C LEU A 70 5.75 0.64 -12.14
N SER A 71 6.51 -0.45 -12.28
CA SER A 71 7.81 -0.58 -11.65
C SER A 71 8.81 0.45 -12.19
N CYS A 72 9.53 1.10 -11.28
CA CYS A 72 10.66 1.97 -11.61
C CYS A 72 11.97 1.19 -11.81
N TYR A 73 11.99 -0.09 -11.43
CA TYR A 73 13.19 -0.93 -11.39
C TYR A 73 13.25 -1.97 -12.51
N GLN A 74 12.09 -2.44 -12.99
CA GLN A 74 12.04 -3.39 -14.11
C GLN A 74 12.25 -2.66 -15.43
N THR A 75 13.36 -2.89 -16.11
CA THR A 75 13.76 -2.18 -17.33
C THR A 75 12.74 -2.24 -18.47
N ALA A 76 11.89 -3.27 -18.50
CA ALA A 76 10.85 -3.45 -19.50
C ALA A 76 9.55 -2.67 -19.19
N SER A 77 9.39 -2.13 -17.99
CA SER A 77 8.18 -1.43 -17.55
C SER A 77 7.96 -0.12 -18.31
N GLU A 78 6.72 0.37 -18.31
CA GLU A 78 6.39 1.67 -18.94
C GLU A 78 7.05 2.83 -18.20
N ILE A 79 7.05 2.80 -16.87
CA ILE A 79 7.68 3.85 -16.05
C ILE A 79 9.20 3.84 -16.19
N SER A 80 9.85 2.66 -16.18
CA SER A 80 11.31 2.60 -16.42
C SER A 80 11.69 3.08 -17.82
N LYS A 81 10.90 2.79 -18.84
CA LYS A 81 11.10 3.34 -20.17
C LYS A 81 10.91 4.85 -20.19
N PHE A 82 9.86 5.37 -19.53
CA PHE A 82 9.66 6.81 -19.41
C PHE A 82 10.80 7.49 -18.64
N ASN A 83 11.42 6.80 -17.69
CA ASN A 83 12.57 7.29 -16.94
C ASN A 83 13.87 7.36 -17.77
N ALA A 84 13.93 6.76 -18.97
CA ALA A 84 15.06 6.94 -19.87
C ALA A 84 15.20 8.41 -20.31
N ASP A 85 16.43 8.89 -20.44
CA ASP A 85 16.70 10.32 -20.69
C ASP A 85 16.18 10.80 -22.05
N GLU A 86 16.08 9.89 -23.04
CA GLU A 86 15.61 10.19 -24.40
C GLU A 86 14.08 10.24 -24.52
N ILE A 87 13.35 9.81 -23.49
CA ILE A 87 11.89 9.75 -23.51
C ILE A 87 11.31 10.91 -22.68
N GLU A 88 10.65 11.83 -23.35
CA GLU A 88 10.06 13.02 -22.72
C GLU A 88 8.55 12.93 -22.50
N SER A 89 7.87 11.92 -23.07
CA SER A 89 6.41 11.79 -22.94
C SER A 89 5.97 10.36 -22.71
N LEU A 90 4.90 10.20 -21.89
CA LEU A 90 4.24 8.94 -21.58
C LEU A 90 2.75 9.08 -21.90
N LYS A 91 2.18 8.08 -22.57
CA LYS A 91 0.74 8.01 -22.80
C LYS A 91 0.04 7.63 -21.50
N LEU A 92 -1.05 8.35 -21.19
CA LEU A 92 -1.85 8.10 -20.00
C LEU A 92 -3.02 7.18 -20.34
N ASP A 93 -3.08 6.02 -19.70
CA ASP A 93 -4.29 5.23 -19.57
C ASP A 93 -4.95 5.50 -18.22
N GLU A 94 -6.04 4.81 -17.90
CA GLU A 94 -6.80 5.05 -16.67
C GLU A 94 -5.99 4.79 -15.39
N ASP A 95 -5.12 3.76 -15.37
CA ASP A 95 -4.28 3.48 -14.21
C ASP A 95 -3.28 4.61 -13.93
N LEU A 96 -2.62 5.09 -14.98
CA LEU A 96 -1.65 6.19 -14.87
C LEU A 96 -2.34 7.51 -14.51
N LYS A 97 -3.54 7.78 -15.06
CA LYS A 97 -4.33 8.96 -14.69
C LYS A 97 -4.68 8.95 -13.19
N ASP A 98 -5.14 7.81 -12.68
CA ASP A 98 -5.43 7.66 -11.25
C ASP A 98 -4.18 7.93 -10.39
N ILE A 99 -3.04 7.31 -10.75
CA ILE A 99 -1.77 7.47 -10.04
C ILE A 99 -1.30 8.92 -10.03
N PHE A 100 -1.30 9.58 -11.18
CA PHE A 100 -0.90 10.99 -11.27
C PHE A 100 -1.87 11.93 -10.55
N ALA A 101 -3.17 11.65 -10.56
CA ALA A 101 -4.17 12.44 -9.83
C ALA A 101 -3.96 12.34 -8.31
N ILE A 102 -3.74 11.13 -7.78
CA ILE A 102 -3.41 10.91 -6.37
C ILE A 102 -2.09 11.62 -6.03
N SER A 103 -1.06 11.46 -6.86
CA SER A 103 0.25 12.07 -6.62
C SER A 103 0.18 13.60 -6.60
N SER A 104 -0.59 14.21 -7.52
CA SER A 104 -0.82 15.66 -7.57
C SER A 104 -1.48 16.18 -6.30
N LYS A 105 -2.50 15.46 -5.81
CA LYS A 105 -3.18 15.80 -4.55
C LYS A 105 -2.20 15.78 -3.38
N LEU A 106 -1.44 14.70 -3.22
CA LEU A 106 -0.49 14.56 -2.11
C LEU A 106 0.67 15.56 -2.21
N TYR A 107 1.17 15.83 -3.41
CA TYR A 107 2.17 16.88 -3.62
C TYR A 107 1.70 18.22 -3.07
N SER A 108 0.46 18.62 -3.36
CA SER A 108 -0.14 19.86 -2.87
C SER A 108 -0.37 19.82 -1.35
N GLU A 109 -0.91 18.73 -0.81
CA GLU A 109 -1.27 18.61 0.61
C GLU A 109 -0.06 18.49 1.54
N SER A 110 1.07 17.99 1.04
CA SER A 110 2.30 17.78 1.81
C SER A 110 3.31 18.92 1.71
N ASP A 111 2.94 20.08 1.18
CA ASP A 111 3.88 21.18 0.89
C ASP A 111 5.06 20.73 0.03
N SER A 112 4.76 19.97 -1.03
CA SER A 112 5.73 19.41 -1.98
C SER A 112 6.74 18.41 -1.38
N LEU A 113 6.47 17.87 -0.19
CA LEU A 113 7.32 16.83 0.43
C LEU A 113 7.02 15.43 -0.12
N TYR A 114 5.79 15.15 -0.52
CA TYR A 114 5.49 13.95 -1.28
C TYR A 114 5.63 14.25 -2.77
N ASP A 115 6.66 13.70 -3.40
CA ASP A 115 6.95 13.96 -4.80
C ASP A 115 7.42 12.69 -5.51
N ILE A 116 6.62 12.21 -6.47
CA ILE A 116 6.97 11.03 -7.25
C ILE A 116 8.07 11.28 -8.28
N THR A 117 8.49 12.53 -8.51
CA THR A 117 9.60 12.85 -9.43
C THR A 117 10.98 12.67 -8.78
N ILE A 118 11.04 12.12 -7.58
CA ILE A 118 12.24 11.86 -6.78
C ILE A 118 13.14 10.74 -7.34
N GLY A 119 12.77 10.11 -8.47
CA GLY A 119 13.41 8.89 -8.97
C GLY A 119 14.92 9.04 -9.19
N ARG A 120 15.40 10.18 -9.73
CA ARG A 120 16.84 10.42 -9.92
C ARG A 120 17.59 10.48 -8.60
N LEU A 121 17.00 11.10 -7.59
CA LEU A 121 17.55 11.18 -6.25
C LEU A 121 17.57 9.79 -5.59
N ALA A 122 16.51 9.00 -5.74
CA ALA A 122 16.42 7.65 -5.20
C ALA A 122 17.48 6.71 -5.82
N ASP A 123 17.79 6.87 -7.11
CA ASP A 123 18.82 6.09 -7.81
C ASP A 123 20.25 6.32 -7.28
N LEU A 124 20.51 7.42 -6.57
CA LEU A 124 21.82 7.70 -5.98
C LEU A 124 22.12 6.87 -4.73
N TRP A 125 21.09 6.51 -3.99
CA TRP A 125 21.21 5.79 -2.73
C TRP A 125 21.26 4.29 -2.95
N ASP A 126 22.36 3.65 -2.57
CA ASP A 126 22.49 2.19 -2.62
C ASP A 126 22.46 1.65 -1.18
N PHE A 127 21.25 1.26 -0.75
CA PHE A 127 21.02 0.76 0.61
C PHE A 127 21.60 -0.64 0.84
N GLU A 128 21.83 -1.43 -0.22
CA GLU A 128 22.41 -2.76 -0.13
C GLU A 128 23.93 -2.70 0.07
N ASN A 129 24.59 -1.77 -0.63
CA ASN A 129 26.02 -1.57 -0.54
C ASN A 129 26.44 -0.43 0.42
N GLU A 130 25.48 0.11 1.19
CA GLU A 130 25.69 1.17 2.20
C GLU A 130 26.36 2.43 1.63
N VAL A 131 25.98 2.82 0.40
CA VAL A 131 26.57 3.97 -0.29
C VAL A 131 25.80 5.25 0.04
N ILE A 132 26.51 6.22 0.63
CA ILE A 132 26.04 7.59 0.78
C ILE A 132 26.54 8.39 -0.44
N PRO A 133 25.63 8.99 -1.22
CA PRO A 133 26.02 9.81 -2.38
C PRO A 133 26.76 11.09 -1.93
N SER A 134 27.60 11.63 -2.83
CA SER A 134 28.27 12.91 -2.58
C SER A 134 27.25 14.06 -2.59
N GLU A 135 27.51 15.11 -1.82
CA GLU A 135 26.67 16.30 -1.72
C GLU A 135 26.39 16.93 -3.10
N ASP A 136 27.42 17.06 -3.96
CA ASP A 136 27.27 17.59 -5.31
C ASP A 136 26.23 16.81 -6.12
N LYS A 137 26.27 15.46 -6.08
CA LYS A 137 25.31 14.60 -6.79
C LYS A 137 23.90 14.72 -6.22
N ILE A 138 23.77 14.89 -4.90
CA ILE A 138 22.49 15.13 -4.25
C ILE A 138 21.91 16.45 -4.75
N LEU A 139 22.68 17.54 -4.74
CA LEU A 139 22.24 18.86 -5.18
C LEU A 139 21.83 18.86 -6.67
N GLU A 140 22.63 18.25 -7.56
CA GLU A 140 22.27 18.08 -8.96
C GLU A 140 20.95 17.31 -9.14
N SER A 141 20.68 16.31 -8.30
CA SER A 141 19.47 15.48 -8.41
C SER A 141 18.25 16.18 -7.86
N ILE A 142 18.38 17.00 -6.80
CA ILE A 142 17.29 17.83 -6.27
C ILE A 142 16.79 18.81 -7.34
N GLU A 143 17.67 19.39 -8.16
CA GLU A 143 17.28 20.28 -9.27
C GLU A 143 16.36 19.60 -10.29
N MET A 144 16.35 18.26 -10.36
CA MET A 144 15.50 17.47 -11.25
C MET A 144 14.18 17.01 -10.60
N VAL A 145 13.95 17.34 -9.32
CA VAL A 145 12.71 17.03 -8.60
C VAL A 145 11.73 18.20 -8.74
N GLY A 146 10.45 17.90 -8.87
CA GLY A 146 9.37 18.90 -8.93
C GLY A 146 8.20 18.39 -9.74
N PHE A 147 7.16 17.90 -9.08
CA PHE A 147 5.94 17.41 -9.72
C PHE A 147 5.23 18.49 -10.55
N ASP A 148 5.30 19.75 -10.12
CA ASP A 148 4.75 20.92 -10.80
C ASP A 148 5.43 21.23 -12.14
N ARG A 149 6.54 20.58 -12.44
CA ARG A 149 7.24 20.69 -13.73
C ARG A 149 6.78 19.67 -14.77
N LEU A 150 5.89 18.74 -14.36
CA LEU A 150 5.24 17.82 -15.28
C LEU A 150 4.15 18.55 -16.07
N GLU A 151 4.12 18.35 -17.36
CA GLU A 151 3.10 18.95 -18.23
C GLU A 151 2.07 17.87 -18.61
N PHE A 152 0.82 18.13 -18.30
CA PHE A 152 -0.28 17.18 -18.52
C PHE A 152 -1.19 17.65 -19.65
N THR A 153 -1.60 16.69 -20.48
CA THR A 153 -2.80 16.76 -21.32
C THR A 153 -3.72 15.60 -20.97
N ASP A 154 -4.91 15.51 -21.59
CA ASP A 154 -5.84 14.39 -21.36
C ASP A 154 -5.26 13.02 -21.73
N GLU A 155 -4.25 12.98 -22.61
CA GLU A 155 -3.72 11.74 -23.17
C GLU A 155 -2.26 11.45 -22.80
N ILE A 156 -1.48 12.47 -22.46
CA ILE A 156 -0.04 12.31 -22.19
C ILE A 156 0.43 13.16 -21.01
N VAL A 157 1.47 12.69 -20.33
CA VAL A 157 2.32 13.49 -19.45
C VAL A 157 3.68 13.68 -20.10
N ARG A 158 4.26 14.87 -19.95
CA ARG A 158 5.65 15.19 -20.34
C ARG A 158 6.48 15.54 -19.13
N LYS A 159 7.76 15.17 -19.18
CA LYS A 159 8.74 15.50 -18.14
C LYS A 159 9.92 16.28 -18.74
N PRO A 160 10.58 17.15 -17.94
CA PRO A 160 11.88 17.70 -18.31
C PRO A 160 12.93 16.60 -18.50
N ALA A 161 13.92 16.85 -19.37
CA ALA A 161 15.06 15.96 -19.55
C ALA A 161 15.77 15.71 -18.20
N GLY A 162 16.19 14.48 -17.95
CA GLY A 162 16.88 14.07 -16.70
C GLY A 162 15.97 13.83 -15.50
N MET A 163 14.69 14.22 -15.54
CA MET A 163 13.72 13.87 -14.48
C MET A 163 13.37 12.38 -14.54
N LYS A 164 13.22 11.76 -13.38
CA LYS A 164 12.76 10.37 -13.25
C LYS A 164 11.66 10.24 -12.20
N LEU A 165 10.70 9.38 -12.49
CA LEU A 165 9.62 9.03 -11.55
C LEU A 165 10.03 7.87 -10.64
N ASN A 166 9.53 7.89 -9.41
CA ASN A 166 9.52 6.75 -8.51
C ASN A 166 8.11 6.61 -7.91
N LEU A 167 7.42 5.54 -8.28
CA LEU A 167 6.05 5.25 -7.85
C LEU A 167 6.00 4.32 -6.62
N GLY A 168 7.14 4.01 -6.01
CA GLY A 168 7.24 3.04 -4.90
C GLY A 168 6.39 3.39 -3.68
N SER A 169 5.98 4.65 -3.53
CA SER A 169 5.18 5.15 -2.42
C SER A 169 3.66 4.99 -2.59
N LEU A 170 3.17 4.47 -3.74
CA LEU A 170 1.74 4.26 -3.97
C LEU A 170 1.42 3.09 -4.92
N ALA A 171 2.37 2.65 -5.74
CA ALA A 171 2.11 1.61 -6.74
C ALA A 171 1.70 0.27 -6.11
N LYS A 172 2.28 -0.08 -4.97
CA LYS A 172 1.94 -1.32 -4.25
C LYS A 172 0.49 -1.29 -3.75
N GLY A 173 0.08 -0.21 -3.10
CA GLY A 173 -1.30 -0.01 -2.66
C GLY A 173 -2.29 -0.01 -3.83
N TYR A 174 -1.92 0.60 -4.96
CA TYR A 174 -2.73 0.59 -6.18
C TYR A 174 -2.93 -0.82 -6.73
N ILE A 175 -1.88 -1.61 -6.83
CA ILE A 175 -1.93 -3.00 -7.30
C ILE A 175 -2.79 -3.87 -6.35
N ILE A 176 -2.66 -3.68 -5.04
CA ILE A 176 -3.50 -4.36 -4.04
C ILE A 176 -4.98 -4.01 -4.24
N ASP A 177 -5.31 -2.75 -4.53
CA ASP A 177 -6.69 -2.33 -4.77
C ASP A 177 -7.26 -2.98 -6.02
N LYS A 178 -6.54 -2.97 -7.14
CA LYS A 178 -6.94 -3.65 -8.39
C LYS A 178 -7.12 -5.16 -8.19
N ALA A 179 -6.24 -5.79 -7.41
CA ALA A 179 -6.36 -7.22 -7.06
C ALA A 179 -7.66 -7.52 -6.30
N VAL A 180 -7.99 -6.73 -5.28
CA VAL A 180 -9.23 -6.90 -4.51
C VAL A 180 -10.46 -6.64 -5.37
N ASP A 181 -10.42 -5.64 -6.23
CA ASP A 181 -11.55 -5.34 -7.12
C ASP A 181 -11.76 -6.45 -8.16
N PHE A 182 -10.68 -7.02 -8.71
CA PHE A 182 -10.74 -8.19 -9.59
C PHE A 182 -11.34 -9.42 -8.88
N LEU A 183 -10.89 -9.70 -7.65
CA LEU A 183 -11.45 -10.80 -6.84
C LEU A 183 -12.96 -10.63 -6.65
N LYS A 184 -13.42 -9.43 -6.26
CA LYS A 184 -14.84 -9.11 -6.06
C LYS A 184 -15.66 -9.25 -7.34
N LEU A 185 -15.16 -8.71 -8.46
CA LEU A 185 -15.82 -8.79 -9.77
C LEU A 185 -16.00 -10.24 -10.24
N ASN A 186 -15.11 -11.14 -9.83
CA ASN A 186 -15.16 -12.57 -10.15
C ASN A 186 -15.82 -13.41 -9.03
N GLY A 187 -16.62 -12.79 -8.15
CA GLY A 187 -17.50 -13.48 -7.20
C GLY A 187 -16.84 -13.94 -5.90
N ILE A 188 -15.64 -13.48 -5.59
CA ILE A 188 -15.03 -13.69 -4.27
C ILE A 188 -15.63 -12.67 -3.29
N GLU A 189 -16.38 -13.17 -2.30
CA GLU A 189 -17.15 -12.33 -1.40
C GLU A 189 -16.32 -11.75 -0.25
N SER A 190 -15.30 -12.49 0.24
CA SER A 190 -14.49 -12.06 1.39
C SER A 190 -13.07 -12.61 1.37
N GLY A 191 -12.15 -11.85 1.95
CA GLY A 191 -10.75 -12.21 2.05
C GLY A 191 -9.86 -11.03 2.39
N PHE A 192 -8.56 -11.21 2.13
CA PHE A 192 -7.58 -10.14 2.14
C PHE A 192 -6.47 -10.39 1.12
N VAL A 193 -5.83 -9.30 0.70
CA VAL A 193 -4.55 -9.29 -0.02
C VAL A 193 -3.53 -8.61 0.88
N ASN A 194 -2.40 -9.28 1.12
CA ASN A 194 -1.28 -8.77 1.92
C ASN A 194 0.00 -8.83 1.09
N ALA A 195 0.64 -7.69 0.89
CA ALA A 195 1.91 -7.57 0.19
C ALA A 195 2.96 -6.96 1.13
N GLY A 196 3.79 -7.82 1.73
CA GLY A 196 4.88 -7.39 2.60
C GLY A 196 4.45 -6.67 3.89
N GLY A 197 3.21 -6.84 4.35
CA GLY A 197 2.65 -6.14 5.51
C GLY A 197 1.57 -5.12 5.16
N ASP A 198 1.53 -4.63 3.91
CA ASP A 198 0.43 -3.80 3.44
C ASP A 198 -0.76 -4.69 3.10
N ILE A 199 -1.85 -4.47 3.80
CA ILE A 199 -3.00 -5.37 3.75
C ILE A 199 -4.27 -4.62 3.36
N ARG A 200 -5.06 -5.20 2.45
CA ARG A 200 -6.44 -4.80 2.20
C ARG A 200 -7.40 -5.95 2.50
N ILE A 201 -8.34 -5.69 3.41
CA ILE A 201 -9.36 -6.64 3.89
C ILE A 201 -10.68 -6.28 3.22
N PHE A 202 -11.44 -7.27 2.77
CA PHE A 202 -12.75 -7.06 2.16
C PHE A 202 -13.76 -8.16 2.51
N GLY A 203 -15.05 -7.79 2.55
CA GLY A 203 -16.17 -8.72 2.75
C GLY A 203 -16.23 -9.41 4.11
N GLN A 204 -15.36 -9.04 5.06
CA GLN A 204 -15.32 -9.63 6.39
C GLN A 204 -16.48 -9.15 7.26
N LYS A 205 -17.08 -10.08 8.03
CA LYS A 205 -18.14 -9.79 8.99
C LYS A 205 -17.62 -9.52 10.40
N LYS A 206 -16.39 -9.94 10.69
CA LYS A 206 -15.72 -9.77 11.97
C LYS A 206 -14.39 -9.06 11.77
N PRO A 207 -13.96 -8.23 12.72
CA PRO A 207 -12.67 -7.57 12.63
C PRO A 207 -11.52 -8.58 12.62
N LEU A 208 -10.51 -8.29 11.81
CA LEU A 208 -9.21 -8.95 11.86
C LEU A 208 -8.27 -8.12 12.75
N LYS A 209 -7.41 -8.83 13.48
CA LYS A 209 -6.37 -8.21 14.31
C LYS A 209 -5.09 -8.04 13.49
N ILE A 210 -4.65 -6.79 13.34
CA ILE A 210 -3.42 -6.43 12.63
C ILE A 210 -2.45 -5.84 13.66
N GLY A 211 -1.25 -6.43 13.76
CA GLY A 211 -0.19 -5.92 14.64
C GLY A 211 0.50 -4.70 14.04
N ILE A 212 0.74 -3.67 14.83
CA ILE A 212 1.65 -2.57 14.48
C ILE A 212 3.01 -2.93 15.05
N GLN A 213 4.01 -3.12 14.17
CA GLN A 213 5.36 -3.46 14.59
C GLN A 213 5.99 -2.34 15.42
N HIS A 214 6.70 -2.70 16.47
CA HIS A 214 7.47 -1.73 17.24
C HIS A 214 8.71 -1.30 16.43
N PRO A 215 8.92 0.03 16.18
CA PRO A 215 9.90 0.48 15.18
C PRO A 215 11.36 0.34 15.62
N ARG A 216 11.64 0.00 16.88
CA ARG A 216 13.00 -0.14 17.42
C ARG A 216 13.26 -1.44 18.19
N SER A 217 12.26 -2.31 18.25
CA SER A 217 12.39 -3.64 18.87
C SER A 217 12.69 -4.73 17.84
N GLU A 218 12.90 -5.95 18.32
CA GLU A 218 13.09 -7.11 17.45
C GLU A 218 11.85 -7.33 16.55
N ARG A 219 12.09 -7.93 15.39
CA ARG A 219 11.03 -8.22 14.44
C ARG A 219 9.97 -9.13 15.09
N GLY A 220 8.71 -8.68 15.07
CA GLY A 220 7.58 -9.38 15.68
C GLY A 220 7.12 -8.82 17.03
N GLU A 221 7.86 -7.90 17.65
CA GLU A 221 7.36 -7.13 18.79
C GLU A 221 6.39 -6.04 18.31
N LEU A 222 5.29 -5.86 19.04
CA LEU A 222 4.19 -4.99 18.64
C LEU A 222 4.11 -3.76 19.53
N SER A 223 3.92 -2.59 18.93
CA SER A 223 3.52 -1.35 19.63
C SER A 223 2.03 -1.30 19.94
N GLY A 224 1.24 -2.11 19.24
CA GLY A 224 -0.21 -2.16 19.41
C GLY A 224 -0.85 -3.15 18.44
N THR A 225 -2.16 -3.30 18.57
CA THR A 225 -2.96 -4.14 17.67
C THR A 225 -4.19 -3.36 17.22
N LEU A 226 -4.42 -3.34 15.91
CA LEU A 226 -5.60 -2.78 15.27
C LEU A 226 -6.67 -3.86 15.08
N SER A 227 -7.91 -3.49 15.26
CA SER A 227 -9.09 -4.34 15.01
C SER A 227 -9.87 -3.72 13.86
N VAL A 228 -9.70 -4.24 12.64
CA VAL A 228 -10.22 -3.62 11.42
C VAL A 228 -11.09 -4.56 10.60
N THR A 229 -12.09 -3.99 9.94
CA THR A 229 -13.02 -4.72 9.06
C THR A 229 -13.18 -3.95 7.76
N ASN A 230 -12.85 -4.59 6.62
CA ASN A 230 -13.01 -4.00 5.29
C ASN A 230 -12.23 -2.69 5.06
N PHE A 231 -11.05 -2.60 5.64
CA PHE A 231 -10.12 -1.50 5.48
C PHE A 231 -8.76 -2.02 4.99
N SER A 232 -7.95 -1.10 4.51
CA SER A 232 -6.54 -1.29 4.27
C SER A 232 -5.76 -0.76 5.47
N VAL A 233 -4.63 -1.41 5.78
CA VAL A 233 -3.65 -0.97 6.76
C VAL A 233 -2.28 -1.03 6.09
N VAL A 234 -1.61 0.10 6.02
CA VAL A 234 -0.28 0.23 5.41
C VAL A 234 0.65 0.95 6.37
N THR A 235 1.91 0.54 6.40
CA THR A 235 2.92 1.15 7.27
C THR A 235 4.17 1.49 6.48
N SER A 236 4.58 2.76 6.53
CA SER A 236 5.90 3.23 6.12
C SER A 236 6.81 3.32 7.35
N GLY A 237 8.03 2.76 7.25
CA GLY A 237 8.97 2.74 8.37
C GLY A 237 10.43 2.87 7.93
N ASP A 238 11.24 3.53 8.76
CA ASP A 238 12.67 3.73 8.54
C ASP A 238 13.50 2.45 8.76
N TYR A 239 12.86 1.37 9.15
CA TYR A 239 13.43 0.05 9.43
C TYR A 239 13.20 -0.99 8.32
N GLU A 240 12.46 -0.64 7.26
CA GLU A 240 12.17 -1.57 6.16
C GLU A 240 13.40 -1.76 5.24
N ARG A 241 14.00 -0.65 4.80
CA ARG A 241 15.16 -0.66 3.92
C ARG A 241 16.12 0.45 4.36
N PHE A 242 17.21 0.07 5.07
CA PHE A 242 18.13 1.01 5.67
C PHE A 242 19.52 0.38 5.89
N PHE A 243 20.50 1.23 6.15
CA PHE A 243 21.78 0.86 6.76
C PHE A 243 22.15 1.85 7.87
N ILE A 244 23.13 1.48 8.72
CA ILE A 244 23.66 2.36 9.79
C ILE A 244 25.13 2.59 9.53
N LYS A 245 25.52 3.87 9.43
CA LYS A 245 26.92 4.28 9.27
C LYS A 245 27.23 5.42 10.23
N ASP A 246 28.31 5.27 10.98
CA ASP A 246 28.74 6.25 12.01
C ASP A 246 27.63 6.58 13.04
N GLY A 247 26.78 5.59 13.35
CA GLY A 247 25.67 5.75 14.30
C GLY A 247 24.43 6.44 13.71
N ILE A 248 24.45 6.85 12.44
CA ILE A 248 23.34 7.48 11.71
C ILE A 248 22.63 6.41 10.89
N ARG A 249 21.31 6.39 10.96
CA ARG A 249 20.43 5.53 10.13
C ARG A 249 20.10 6.24 8.82
N TYR A 250 20.44 5.59 7.72
CA TYR A 250 20.07 6.01 6.37
C TYR A 250 19.02 5.05 5.83
N HIS A 251 17.84 5.54 5.47
CA HIS A 251 16.72 4.73 4.99
C HIS A 251 16.12 5.29 3.70
N HIS A 252 15.29 4.49 3.03
CA HIS A 252 14.81 4.73 1.68
C HIS A 252 13.74 5.84 1.52
N ILE A 253 13.16 6.35 2.61
CA ILE A 253 12.16 7.42 2.54
C ILE A 253 12.92 8.76 2.56
N LEU A 254 13.12 9.30 1.35
CA LEU A 254 13.95 10.49 1.14
C LEU A 254 13.11 11.76 1.17
N ASN A 255 13.66 12.80 1.79
CA ASN A 255 13.09 14.14 1.73
C ASN A 255 13.52 14.82 0.40
N PRO A 256 12.59 15.17 -0.50
CA PRO A 256 12.93 15.74 -1.81
C PRO A 256 13.61 17.11 -1.74
N LYS A 257 13.42 17.85 -0.63
CA LYS A 257 14.05 19.19 -0.44
C LYS A 257 15.50 19.11 0.03
N THR A 258 15.86 18.06 0.75
CA THR A 258 17.23 17.89 1.28
C THR A 258 18.04 16.83 0.54
N GLY A 259 17.37 15.87 -0.11
CA GLY A 259 17.96 14.71 -0.77
C GLY A 259 18.47 13.62 0.19
N TYR A 260 18.31 13.80 1.49
CA TYR A 260 18.65 12.82 2.51
C TYR A 260 17.42 12.08 3.03
N PRO A 261 17.59 10.92 3.71
CA PRO A 261 16.52 10.30 4.46
C PRO A 261 15.80 11.28 5.39
N ALA A 262 14.49 11.18 5.46
CA ALA A 262 13.71 12.01 6.38
C ALA A 262 14.01 11.63 7.84
N ASP A 263 13.97 12.59 8.74
CA ASP A 263 14.28 12.43 10.18
C ASP A 263 13.08 12.78 11.08
N THR A 264 11.92 12.99 10.48
CA THR A 264 10.71 13.49 11.15
C THR A 264 9.91 12.42 11.86
N ALA A 265 9.82 11.23 11.26
CA ALA A 265 9.11 10.06 11.81
C ALA A 265 10.02 8.83 11.81
N VAL A 266 9.64 7.80 12.55
CA VAL A 266 10.27 6.47 12.49
C VAL A 266 9.32 5.42 11.91
N SER A 267 8.00 5.60 12.06
CA SER A 267 6.98 4.74 11.47
C SER A 267 5.65 5.49 11.39
N VAL A 268 4.94 5.29 10.29
CA VAL A 268 3.58 5.81 10.09
C VAL A 268 2.69 4.69 9.60
N THR A 269 1.64 4.39 10.36
CA THR A 269 0.61 3.42 9.96
C THR A 269 -0.66 4.18 9.60
N VAL A 270 -1.20 3.91 8.42
CA VAL A 270 -2.44 4.52 7.90
C VAL A 270 -3.49 3.46 7.67
N ILE A 271 -4.73 3.77 8.07
CA ILE A 271 -5.95 3.00 7.80
C ILE A 271 -6.77 3.77 6.77
N SER A 272 -7.20 3.08 5.70
CA SER A 272 -8.09 3.64 4.67
C SER A 272 -8.96 2.55 4.06
N LYS A 273 -10.04 2.93 3.37
CA LYS A 273 -10.81 1.99 2.55
C LYS A 273 -10.06 1.55 1.29
N GLN A 274 -9.10 2.34 0.84
CA GLN A 274 -8.28 2.07 -0.35
C GLN A 274 -6.83 1.88 0.07
N ALA A 275 -6.18 0.83 -0.45
CA ALA A 275 -4.79 0.55 -0.15
C ALA A 275 -3.86 1.60 -0.77
N VAL A 276 -4.18 2.11 -1.95
CA VAL A 276 -3.42 3.17 -2.59
C VAL A 276 -3.37 4.45 -1.75
N LEU A 277 -4.47 4.84 -1.11
CA LEU A 277 -4.48 6.01 -0.23
C LEU A 277 -3.70 5.74 1.05
N ALA A 278 -3.87 4.55 1.65
CA ALA A 278 -3.11 4.17 2.83
C ALA A 278 -1.60 4.16 2.56
N ASP A 279 -1.15 3.63 1.42
CA ASP A 279 0.25 3.57 0.99
C ASP A 279 0.82 4.98 0.75
N ALA A 280 0.15 5.77 -0.08
CA ALA A 280 0.59 7.11 -0.42
C ALA A 280 0.64 8.05 0.80
N TYR A 281 -0.41 8.05 1.65
CA TYR A 281 -0.43 8.88 2.85
C TYR A 281 0.54 8.38 3.94
N SER A 282 0.82 7.08 4.05
CA SER A 282 1.82 6.61 5.00
C SER A 282 3.19 7.22 4.72
N THR A 283 3.55 7.38 3.45
CA THR A 283 4.78 8.05 3.01
C THR A 283 4.69 9.58 3.13
N ALA A 284 3.58 10.19 2.71
CA ALA A 284 3.42 11.64 2.78
C ALA A 284 3.48 12.16 4.24
N LEU A 285 2.77 11.48 5.15
CA LEU A 285 2.76 11.82 6.57
C LEU A 285 4.10 11.56 7.24
N PHE A 286 4.87 10.56 6.77
CA PHE A 286 6.22 10.29 7.27
C PHE A 286 7.20 11.44 7.00
N LEU A 287 7.00 12.16 5.91
CA LEU A 287 7.85 13.29 5.49
C LEU A 287 7.52 14.60 6.24
N LEU A 288 6.36 14.68 6.87
CA LEU A 288 5.92 15.86 7.63
C LEU A 288 6.40 15.82 9.08
N ASN A 289 6.49 16.98 9.73
CA ASN A 289 6.61 17.03 11.19
C ASN A 289 5.42 16.28 11.82
N PRO A 290 5.61 15.50 12.91
CA PRO A 290 4.57 14.63 13.48
C PRO A 290 3.24 15.34 13.79
N GLN A 291 3.30 16.59 14.30
CA GLN A 291 2.09 17.37 14.57
C GLN A 291 1.39 17.82 13.28
N GLN A 292 2.14 18.24 12.28
CA GLN A 292 1.59 18.59 10.96
C GLN A 292 0.97 17.35 10.28
N ALA A 293 1.63 16.20 10.38
CA ALA A 293 1.13 14.94 9.84
C ALA A 293 -0.24 14.57 10.42
N ILE A 294 -0.41 14.65 11.74
CA ILE A 294 -1.69 14.34 12.38
C ILE A 294 -2.75 15.41 12.11
N ASN A 295 -2.37 16.68 12.03
CA ASN A 295 -3.31 17.74 11.66
C ASN A 295 -3.85 17.50 10.24
N LEU A 296 -2.97 17.25 9.27
CA LEU A 296 -3.37 16.92 7.90
C LEU A 296 -4.26 15.65 7.87
N ALA A 297 -3.86 14.59 8.56
CA ALA A 297 -4.64 13.34 8.58
C ALA A 297 -6.04 13.51 9.19
N ASN A 298 -6.21 14.40 10.17
CA ASN A 298 -7.54 14.71 10.73
C ASN A 298 -8.44 15.52 9.78
N GLU A 299 -7.89 16.24 8.81
CA GLU A 299 -8.63 16.96 7.78
C GLU A 299 -9.13 16.05 6.64
N ILE A 300 -8.55 14.86 6.51
CA ILE A 300 -8.83 13.90 5.43
C ILE A 300 -9.78 12.82 5.93
N ALA A 301 -11.01 12.83 5.46
CA ALA A 301 -12.06 11.91 5.92
C ALA A 301 -11.81 10.43 5.54
N GLU A 302 -10.96 10.18 4.55
CA GLU A 302 -10.68 8.85 4.00
C GLU A 302 -9.62 8.07 4.76
N ILE A 303 -8.90 8.70 5.70
CA ILE A 303 -7.78 8.06 6.41
C ILE A 303 -7.85 8.26 7.92
N ASP A 304 -7.24 7.32 8.63
CA ASP A 304 -6.82 7.47 10.03
C ASP A 304 -5.35 7.06 10.14
N ALA A 305 -4.60 7.71 11.02
CA ALA A 305 -3.15 7.51 11.10
C ALA A 305 -2.62 7.48 12.54
N ILE A 306 -1.53 6.74 12.73
CA ILE A 306 -0.66 6.84 13.89
C ILE A 306 0.78 7.06 13.41
N VAL A 307 1.45 8.06 13.99
CA VAL A 307 2.82 8.45 13.70
C VAL A 307 3.68 8.17 14.91
N PHE A 308 4.73 7.38 14.75
CA PHE A 308 5.78 7.19 15.75
C PHE A 308 6.99 8.04 15.37
N TYR A 309 7.58 8.72 16.34
CA TYR A 309 8.73 9.60 16.16
C TYR A 309 9.66 9.55 17.36
N LEU A 310 10.87 10.07 17.21
CA LEU A 310 11.85 10.17 18.29
C LEU A 310 11.80 11.57 18.94
N GLU A 311 11.67 11.60 20.26
CA GLU A 311 11.83 12.81 21.05
C GLU A 311 12.76 12.49 22.22
N ASN A 312 13.89 13.16 22.31
CA ASN A 312 14.93 12.91 23.29
C ASN A 312 15.40 11.44 23.36
N ASN A 313 15.53 10.77 22.20
CA ASN A 313 15.83 9.35 22.03
C ASN A 313 14.76 8.37 22.58
N GLU A 314 13.60 8.86 22.94
CA GLU A 314 12.44 8.03 23.29
C GLU A 314 11.44 7.99 22.14
N ILE A 315 10.81 6.84 21.95
CA ILE A 315 9.71 6.71 20.96
C ILE A 315 8.45 7.30 21.57
N LYS A 316 7.89 8.28 20.86
CA LYS A 316 6.58 8.88 21.11
C LYS A 316 5.64 8.57 19.97
N SER A 317 4.36 8.74 20.19
CA SER A 317 3.36 8.61 19.13
C SER A 317 2.28 9.70 19.22
N LEU A 318 1.81 10.09 18.05
CA LEU A 318 0.61 10.89 17.84
C LEU A 318 -0.34 10.12 16.94
N GLN A 319 -1.65 10.34 17.08
CA GLN A 319 -2.66 9.64 16.27
C GLN A 319 -3.85 10.52 15.99
N THR A 320 -4.59 10.22 14.91
CA THR A 320 -5.86 10.88 14.61
C THR A 320 -6.91 10.58 15.68
N GLU A 321 -7.90 11.44 15.79
CA GLU A 321 -8.97 11.31 16.80
C GLU A 321 -9.71 9.98 16.69
N ASN A 322 -9.99 9.55 15.46
CA ASN A 322 -10.73 8.33 15.18
C ASN A 322 -9.88 7.05 15.31
N MET A 323 -8.54 7.14 15.34
CA MET A 323 -7.66 5.96 15.44
C MET A 323 -7.99 5.07 16.64
N LYS A 324 -8.47 5.68 17.74
CA LYS A 324 -8.84 4.98 18.97
C LYS A 324 -9.91 3.90 18.76
N GLN A 325 -10.79 4.05 17.76
CA GLN A 325 -11.84 3.05 17.49
C GLN A 325 -11.29 1.73 16.96
N TYR A 326 -10.08 1.75 16.39
CA TYR A 326 -9.41 0.56 15.86
C TYR A 326 -8.41 -0.05 16.84
N MET A 327 -7.97 0.69 17.86
CA MET A 327 -7.01 0.22 18.86
C MET A 327 -7.67 -0.71 19.88
N ASN A 328 -7.00 -1.83 20.24
CA ASN A 328 -7.42 -2.76 21.29
C ASN A 328 -6.62 -2.56 22.56
#